data_7209c4820520d9d77a874599b5493dc3
#
_entry.id   7209c4820520d9d77a874599b5493dc3
#
_cell.length_a   1.000
_cell.length_b   1.000
_cell.length_c   1.000
_cell.angle_alpha   90.00
_cell.angle_beta   90.00
_cell.angle_gamma   90.00
#
_symmetry.space_group_name_H-M   'P 1'
#
loop_
_entity.id
_entity.type
_entity.pdbx_description
1 polymer ?
#
loop_
_entity_poly.entity_id
_entity_poly.type
_entity_poly.pdbx_seq_one_letter_code
_entity_poly.pdbx_strand_id
1 'polypeptide(L)'
;MGSTYVIDRDKDASTLIHELTHQLMSSQAKQASWFCEGSAEYMGMTPYAGGRFNFGANRSHIVSRVTEYGKKNTGGRALGDDFEAPGLEAYMNMPYSQFTGENANLNYGLAALMAYYFYHMDGKGDARRKNYMKAIQSGTSEKEAQKLLLDGRSYEELAKEIEQKWRKAGVKIRFRSSS
;
A
#
# COMPACT_ATOMS: atom_id res chain seq x y z
N MET A 1 -20.65 -4.89 -37.57
CA MET A 1 -21.03 -4.19 -36.31
C MET A 1 -19.78 -4.10 -35.47
N GLY A 2 -19.19 -2.92 -35.39
CA GLY A 2 -17.97 -2.70 -34.59
C GLY A 2 -18.34 -2.57 -33.12
N SER A 3 -17.81 -3.44 -32.28
CA SER A 3 -17.90 -3.27 -30.83
C SER A 3 -17.03 -2.08 -30.43
N THR A 4 -17.67 -0.99 -30.03
CA THR A 4 -16.97 0.14 -29.44
C THR A 4 -16.57 -0.26 -28.02
N TYR A 5 -15.32 -0.60 -27.79
CA TYR A 5 -14.79 -0.74 -26.44
C TYR A 5 -14.75 0.66 -25.83
N VAL A 6 -15.62 0.93 -24.88
CA VAL A 6 -15.51 2.11 -24.02
C VAL A 6 -14.35 1.83 -23.06
N ILE A 7 -13.20 2.38 -23.38
CA ILE A 7 -12.05 2.36 -22.48
C ILE A 7 -12.41 3.28 -21.32
N ASP A 8 -12.60 2.73 -20.13
CA ASP A 8 -12.71 3.51 -18.89
C ASP A 8 -11.31 4.05 -18.57
N ARG A 9 -11.02 5.24 -19.09
CA ARG A 9 -9.68 5.84 -19.08
C ARG A 9 -9.06 5.93 -17.68
N ASP A 10 -9.86 6.12 -16.64
CA ASP A 10 -9.34 6.25 -15.28
C ASP A 10 -8.96 4.88 -14.71
N LYS A 11 -9.72 3.84 -15.02
CA LYS A 11 -9.47 2.48 -14.57
C LYS A 11 -8.27 1.86 -15.28
N ASP A 12 -8.17 2.08 -16.58
CA ASP A 12 -7.06 1.57 -17.41
C ASP A 12 -5.75 2.28 -17.04
N ALA A 13 -5.77 3.59 -16.79
CA ALA A 13 -4.60 4.33 -16.37
C ALA A 13 -4.11 3.88 -14.98
N SER A 14 -5.01 3.61 -14.03
CA SER A 14 -4.66 3.13 -12.68
C SER A 14 -3.95 1.77 -12.75
N THR A 15 -4.49 0.83 -13.53
CA THR A 15 -3.90 -0.50 -13.71
C THR A 15 -2.54 -0.40 -14.42
N LEU A 16 -2.46 0.41 -15.48
CA LEU A 16 -1.19 0.61 -16.20
C LEU A 16 -0.12 1.20 -15.30
N ILE A 17 -0.46 2.20 -14.48
CA ILE A 17 0.48 2.82 -13.54
C ILE A 17 0.92 1.80 -12.47
N HIS A 18 0.01 0.96 -11.98
CA HIS A 18 0.32 -0.13 -11.06
C HIS A 18 1.37 -1.08 -11.67
N GLU A 19 1.14 -1.59 -12.89
CA GLU A 19 2.07 -2.51 -13.57
C GLU A 19 3.41 -1.85 -13.92
N LEU A 20 3.41 -0.60 -14.35
CA LEU A 20 4.64 0.16 -14.60
C LEU A 20 5.44 0.36 -13.30
N THR A 21 4.76 0.52 -12.18
CA THR A 21 5.43 0.62 -10.87
C THR A 21 6.15 -0.69 -10.55
N HIS A 22 5.52 -1.84 -10.79
CA HIS A 22 6.19 -3.15 -10.64
C HIS A 22 7.42 -3.25 -11.54
N GLN A 23 7.34 -2.84 -12.80
CA GLN A 23 8.49 -2.88 -13.71
C GLN A 23 9.65 -2.00 -13.21
N LEU A 24 9.37 -0.81 -12.72
CA LEU A 24 10.39 0.09 -12.15
C LEU A 24 11.00 -0.48 -10.86
N MET A 25 10.21 -1.20 -10.06
CA MET A 25 10.67 -1.82 -8.82
C MET A 25 11.34 -3.19 -9.04
N SER A 26 11.02 -3.91 -10.10
CA SER A 26 11.54 -5.26 -10.40
C SER A 26 13.04 -5.31 -10.70
N SER A 27 13.62 -4.18 -11.11
CA SER A 27 15.09 -4.03 -11.25
C SER A 27 15.81 -4.00 -9.90
N GLN A 28 15.05 -3.95 -8.80
CA GLN A 28 15.52 -3.94 -7.44
C GLN A 28 15.31 -5.33 -6.83
N ALA A 29 16.17 -5.72 -5.89
CA ALA A 29 16.13 -7.05 -5.27
C ALA A 29 14.74 -7.39 -4.68
N LYS A 30 14.51 -8.67 -4.41
CA LYS A 30 13.23 -9.21 -3.91
C LYS A 30 12.76 -8.48 -2.65
N GLN A 31 11.64 -7.79 -2.77
CA GLN A 31 11.02 -7.01 -1.69
C GLN A 31 9.84 -7.78 -1.07
N ALA A 32 9.41 -7.38 0.13
CA ALA A 32 8.20 -7.91 0.74
C ALA A 32 6.97 -7.68 -0.16
N SER A 33 6.06 -8.66 -0.18
CA SER A 33 4.85 -8.59 -1.00
C SER A 33 4.04 -7.33 -0.70
N TRP A 34 3.82 -7.02 0.58
CA TRP A 34 3.07 -5.83 0.99
C TRP A 34 3.71 -4.52 0.54
N PHE A 35 5.05 -4.45 0.50
CA PHE A 35 5.73 -3.21 0.09
C PHE A 35 5.70 -3.03 -1.43
N CYS A 36 5.94 -4.12 -2.16
CA CYS A 36 5.90 -4.13 -3.62
C CYS A 36 4.49 -3.77 -4.13
N GLU A 37 3.48 -4.53 -3.69
CA GLU A 37 2.09 -4.31 -4.06
C GLU A 37 1.54 -2.98 -3.51
N GLY A 38 1.90 -2.63 -2.28
CA GLY A 38 1.48 -1.37 -1.67
C GLY A 38 2.02 -0.14 -2.39
N SER A 39 3.26 -0.20 -2.87
CA SER A 39 3.83 0.89 -3.68
C SER A 39 3.12 1.01 -5.03
N ALA A 40 2.80 -0.13 -5.68
CA ALA A 40 2.07 -0.16 -6.93
C ALA A 40 0.62 0.34 -6.77
N GLU A 41 -0.08 -0.10 -5.72
CA GLU A 41 -1.42 0.42 -5.35
C GLU A 41 -1.39 1.92 -5.05
N TYR A 42 -0.41 2.36 -4.26
CA TYR A 42 -0.23 3.78 -3.95
C TYR A 42 -0.08 4.64 -5.21
N MET A 43 0.76 4.23 -6.15
CA MET A 43 0.95 4.93 -7.41
C MET A 43 -0.29 4.85 -8.31
N GLY A 44 -0.90 3.67 -8.43
CA GLY A 44 -2.12 3.45 -9.22
C GLY A 44 -3.33 4.24 -8.69
N MET A 45 -3.40 4.48 -7.37
CA MET A 45 -4.44 5.29 -6.73
C MET A 45 -4.12 6.79 -6.72
N THR A 46 -2.89 7.19 -7.05
CA THR A 46 -2.52 8.62 -7.09
C THR A 46 -3.16 9.29 -8.30
N PRO A 47 -3.90 10.40 -8.10
CA PRO A 47 -4.52 11.10 -9.22
C PRO A 47 -3.52 11.54 -10.27
N TYR A 48 -3.77 11.19 -11.51
CA TYR A 48 -2.96 11.54 -12.66
C TYR A 48 -3.78 12.33 -13.67
N ALA A 49 -3.40 13.57 -13.93
CA ALA A 49 -4.06 14.41 -14.91
C ALA A 49 -3.07 15.39 -15.57
N GLY A 50 -3.24 15.65 -16.86
CA GLY A 50 -2.40 16.59 -17.59
C GLY A 50 -0.89 16.22 -17.58
N GLY A 51 -0.57 14.92 -17.57
CA GLY A 51 0.82 14.44 -17.56
C GLY A 51 1.50 14.48 -16.19
N ARG A 52 0.77 14.71 -15.10
CA ARG A 52 1.34 14.88 -13.75
C ARG A 52 0.58 14.12 -12.69
N PHE A 53 1.30 13.58 -11.71
CA PHE A 53 0.73 13.05 -10.48
C PHE A 53 0.40 14.17 -9.49
N ASN A 54 -0.78 14.10 -8.88
CA ASN A 54 -1.18 15.02 -7.82
C ASN A 54 -1.04 14.36 -6.44
N PHE A 55 0.15 14.39 -5.88
CA PHE A 55 0.42 13.84 -4.56
C PHE A 55 -0.27 14.62 -3.41
N GLY A 56 -0.65 15.87 -3.61
CA GLY A 56 -1.37 16.68 -2.62
C GLY A 56 -2.78 16.15 -2.33
N ALA A 57 -3.47 15.57 -3.32
CA ALA A 57 -4.80 14.97 -3.18
C ALA A 57 -4.77 13.49 -2.85
N ASN A 58 -3.60 12.88 -2.73
CA ASN A 58 -3.42 11.43 -2.72
C ASN A 58 -4.11 10.74 -1.54
N ARG A 59 -4.04 11.31 -0.33
CA ARG A 59 -4.63 10.72 0.88
C ARG A 59 -6.13 10.47 0.74
N SER A 60 -6.89 11.46 0.30
CA SER A 60 -8.34 11.32 0.14
C SER A 60 -8.70 10.30 -0.92
N HIS A 61 -7.94 10.23 -2.01
CA HIS A 61 -8.13 9.23 -3.06
C HIS A 61 -7.83 7.82 -2.55
N ILE A 62 -6.73 7.60 -1.84
CA ILE A 62 -6.39 6.29 -1.26
C ILE A 62 -7.47 5.86 -0.26
N VAL A 63 -7.88 6.76 0.65
CA VAL A 63 -8.97 6.46 1.60
C VAL A 63 -10.21 6.04 0.84
N SER A 64 -10.70 6.84 -0.10
CA SER A 64 -11.90 6.50 -0.87
C SER A 64 -11.77 5.17 -1.65
N ARG A 65 -10.61 4.93 -2.29
CA ARG A 65 -10.36 3.69 -3.04
C ARG A 65 -10.25 2.44 -2.15
N VAL A 66 -9.81 2.59 -0.93
CA VAL A 66 -9.70 1.48 0.02
C VAL A 66 -11.02 1.24 0.74
N THR A 67 -11.69 2.29 1.21
CA THR A 67 -12.89 2.16 2.04
C THR A 67 -14.19 2.01 1.25
N GLU A 68 -14.25 2.60 0.05
CA GLU A 68 -15.44 2.60 -0.81
C GLU A 68 -15.22 1.75 -2.06
N TYR A 69 -16.31 1.44 -2.77
CA TYR A 69 -16.22 0.80 -4.10
C TYR A 69 -15.91 1.81 -5.22
N GLY A 70 -15.81 3.09 -4.87
CA GLY A 70 -15.66 4.21 -5.79
C GLY A 70 -17.01 4.75 -6.29
N LYS A 71 -17.07 6.05 -6.43
CA LYS A 71 -18.21 6.71 -7.09
C LYS A 71 -18.17 6.37 -8.57
N LYS A 72 -19.28 5.92 -9.15
CA LYS A 72 -19.43 5.55 -10.57
C LYS A 72 -18.68 4.25 -11.02
N ASN A 73 -18.62 3.24 -10.20
CA ASN A 73 -17.96 1.95 -10.55
C ASN A 73 -16.47 2.06 -10.95
N THR A 74 -15.76 3.05 -10.45
CA THR A 74 -14.32 3.23 -10.74
C THR A 74 -13.43 2.20 -10.06
N GLY A 75 -14.03 1.22 -9.40
CA GLY A 75 -13.34 0.20 -8.62
C GLY A 75 -12.87 0.73 -7.27
N GLY A 76 -12.61 -0.18 -6.35
CA GLY A 76 -12.16 0.09 -4.99
C GLY A 76 -12.14 -1.21 -4.22
N ARG A 77 -11.65 -1.16 -2.99
CA ARG A 77 -11.52 -2.35 -2.15
C ARG A 77 -12.76 -2.62 -1.29
N ALA A 78 -13.61 -1.61 -1.08
CA ALA A 78 -14.83 -1.66 -0.28
C ALA A 78 -14.63 -2.26 1.12
N LEU A 79 -13.50 -1.96 1.77
CA LEU A 79 -13.20 -2.49 3.10
C LEU A 79 -14.00 -1.81 4.21
N GLY A 80 -14.66 -0.69 3.91
CA GLY A 80 -15.25 0.19 4.91
C GLY A 80 -14.20 1.02 5.63
N ASP A 81 -14.67 1.89 6.50
CA ASP A 81 -13.82 2.79 7.30
C ASP A 81 -13.42 2.18 8.67
N ASP A 82 -13.86 0.95 8.95
CA ASP A 82 -13.60 0.20 10.19
C ASP A 82 -13.44 -1.30 9.87
N PHE A 83 -12.21 -1.81 9.92
CA PHE A 83 -11.91 -3.20 9.59
C PHE A 83 -10.78 -3.79 10.43
N GLU A 84 -10.77 -5.13 10.54
CA GLU A 84 -9.68 -5.89 11.13
C GLU A 84 -8.61 -6.24 10.10
N ALA A 85 -7.35 -6.19 10.53
CA ALA A 85 -6.18 -6.59 9.76
C ALA A 85 -5.45 -7.74 10.47
N PRO A 86 -4.69 -8.58 9.74
CA PRO A 86 -3.77 -9.53 10.35
C PRO A 86 -2.79 -8.81 11.30
N GLY A 87 -2.21 -9.53 12.27
CA GLY A 87 -1.15 -8.97 13.10
C GLY A 87 -0.03 -8.41 12.22
N LEU A 88 0.52 -7.23 12.58
CA LEU A 88 1.41 -6.49 11.69
C LEU A 88 2.65 -7.29 11.29
N GLU A 89 3.26 -8.04 12.23
CA GLU A 89 4.40 -8.90 11.92
C GLU A 89 4.05 -9.99 10.90
N ALA A 90 2.93 -10.68 11.13
CA ALA A 90 2.46 -11.72 10.20
C ALA A 90 2.16 -11.12 8.81
N TYR A 91 1.58 -9.93 8.76
CA TYR A 91 1.27 -9.25 7.52
C TYR A 91 2.54 -8.82 6.76
N MET A 92 3.49 -8.19 7.44
CA MET A 92 4.73 -7.72 6.82
C MET A 92 5.62 -8.85 6.32
N ASN A 93 5.52 -10.04 6.92
CA ASN A 93 6.25 -11.25 6.52
C ASN A 93 5.43 -12.21 5.66
N MET A 94 4.25 -11.80 5.19
CA MET A 94 3.33 -12.68 4.45
C MET A 94 3.91 -13.09 3.09
N PRO A 95 4.00 -14.40 2.80
CA PRO A 95 4.41 -14.88 1.48
C PRO A 95 3.46 -14.42 0.38
N TYR A 96 3.98 -14.22 -0.84
CA TYR A 96 3.18 -13.74 -1.97
C TYR A 96 1.96 -14.62 -2.27
N SER A 97 2.11 -15.95 -2.20
CA SER A 97 1.00 -16.87 -2.41
C SER A 97 -0.15 -16.71 -1.42
N GLN A 98 0.16 -16.36 -0.16
CA GLN A 98 -0.85 -16.05 0.85
C GLN A 98 -1.42 -14.65 0.66
N PHE A 99 -0.56 -13.69 0.26
CA PHE A 99 -0.96 -12.30 0.01
C PHE A 99 -2.01 -12.23 -1.10
N THR A 100 -1.85 -12.98 -2.19
CA THR A 100 -2.77 -13.04 -3.32
C THR A 100 -3.88 -14.10 -3.17
N GLY A 101 -3.98 -14.74 -2.02
CA GLY A 101 -4.97 -15.78 -1.72
C GLY A 101 -6.35 -15.22 -1.38
N GLU A 102 -7.07 -15.94 -0.52
CA GLU A 102 -8.47 -15.67 -0.17
C GLU A 102 -8.73 -14.23 0.29
N ASN A 103 -7.80 -13.65 1.05
CA ASN A 103 -7.92 -12.29 1.58
C ASN A 103 -7.20 -11.23 0.72
N ALA A 104 -6.95 -11.51 -0.56
CA ALA A 104 -6.21 -10.60 -1.45
C ALA A 104 -6.77 -9.17 -1.42
N ASN A 105 -8.09 -9.01 -1.47
CA ASN A 105 -8.72 -7.69 -1.46
C ASN A 105 -8.35 -6.85 -0.23
N LEU A 106 -8.38 -7.46 0.97
CA LEU A 106 -7.93 -6.85 2.20
C LEU A 106 -6.43 -6.53 2.15
N ASN A 107 -5.63 -7.51 1.70
CA ASN A 107 -4.18 -7.38 1.67
C ASN A 107 -3.72 -6.24 0.77
N TYR A 108 -4.29 -6.08 -0.42
CA TYR A 108 -3.99 -4.98 -1.33
C TYR A 108 -4.42 -3.62 -0.76
N GLY A 109 -5.63 -3.54 -0.16
CA GLY A 109 -6.10 -2.31 0.48
C GLY A 109 -5.22 -1.88 1.66
N LEU A 110 -4.88 -2.83 2.52
CA LEU A 110 -3.96 -2.59 3.64
C LEU A 110 -2.56 -2.19 3.15
N ALA A 111 -2.06 -2.83 2.08
CA ALA A 111 -0.77 -2.50 1.48
C ALA A 111 -0.71 -1.04 0.99
N ALA A 112 -1.77 -0.54 0.34
CA ALA A 112 -1.87 0.85 -0.07
C ALA A 112 -1.80 1.82 1.12
N LEU A 113 -2.52 1.50 2.22
CA LEU A 113 -2.49 2.29 3.45
C LEU A 113 -1.11 2.25 4.12
N MET A 114 -0.47 1.09 4.17
CA MET A 114 0.88 0.91 4.70
C MET A 114 1.92 1.69 3.88
N ALA A 115 1.87 1.61 2.55
CA ALA A 115 2.76 2.38 1.68
C ALA A 115 2.58 3.89 1.91
N TYR A 116 1.33 4.36 1.95
CA TYR A 116 1.05 5.77 2.26
C TYR A 116 1.59 6.18 3.64
N TYR A 117 1.43 5.32 4.66
CA TYR A 117 1.96 5.59 5.99
C TYR A 117 3.48 5.82 5.96
N PHE A 118 4.24 4.90 5.36
CA PHE A 118 5.70 5.02 5.29
C PHE A 118 6.17 6.15 4.38
N TYR A 119 5.37 6.58 3.42
CA TYR A 119 5.72 7.69 2.53
C TYR A 119 5.42 9.06 3.15
N HIS A 120 4.38 9.18 4.02
CA HIS A 120 3.86 10.48 4.41
C HIS A 120 3.57 10.65 5.91
N MET A 121 3.39 9.59 6.68
CA MET A 121 2.88 9.67 8.06
C MET A 121 3.88 9.23 9.13
N ASP A 122 4.93 8.53 8.77
CA ASP A 122 5.89 7.87 9.69
C ASP A 122 6.73 8.86 10.54
N GLY A 123 6.67 10.15 10.27
CA GLY A 123 7.27 11.20 11.10
C GLY A 123 8.80 11.36 10.97
N LYS A 124 9.50 10.41 10.38
CA LYS A 124 10.94 10.49 10.04
C LYS A 124 11.17 10.87 8.57
N GLY A 125 10.13 11.32 7.91
CA GLY A 125 10.15 11.60 6.48
C GLY A 125 10.54 10.35 5.68
N ASP A 126 11.27 10.55 4.60
CA ASP A 126 11.69 9.45 3.72
C ASP A 126 12.82 8.56 4.28
N ALA A 127 13.44 8.88 5.40
CA ALA A 127 14.71 8.28 5.81
C ALA A 127 14.61 6.78 6.03
N ARG A 128 13.59 6.30 6.77
CA ARG A 128 13.39 4.87 7.05
C ARG A 128 13.14 4.09 5.77
N ARG A 129 12.24 4.58 4.93
CA ARG A 129 11.93 3.97 3.63
C ARG A 129 13.16 3.93 2.71
N LYS A 130 13.90 5.03 2.62
CA LYS A 130 15.13 5.08 1.82
C LYS A 130 16.19 4.11 2.31
N ASN A 131 16.35 3.98 3.62
CA ASN A 131 17.29 3.03 4.22
C ASN A 131 16.86 1.59 3.96
N TYR A 132 15.57 1.27 4.12
CA TYR A 132 15.00 -0.03 3.76
C TYR A 132 15.28 -0.37 2.29
N MET A 133 14.96 0.53 1.37
CA MET A 133 15.19 0.32 -0.06
C MET A 133 16.67 0.11 -0.39
N LYS A 134 17.56 0.92 0.19
CA LYS A 134 19.00 0.75 0.00
C LYS A 134 19.50 -0.60 0.52
N ALA A 135 19.01 -1.06 1.67
CA ALA A 135 19.37 -2.35 2.24
C ALA A 135 18.94 -3.50 1.30
N ILE A 136 17.69 -3.46 0.81
CA ILE A 136 17.20 -4.44 -0.17
C ILE A 136 18.06 -4.44 -1.45
N GLN A 137 18.36 -3.27 -1.99
CA GLN A 137 19.23 -3.13 -3.19
C GLN A 137 20.64 -3.66 -2.96
N SER A 138 21.15 -3.59 -1.73
CA SER A 138 22.47 -4.12 -1.35
C SER A 138 22.45 -5.62 -1.03
N GLY A 139 21.31 -6.30 -1.22
CA GLY A 139 21.18 -7.75 -0.99
C GLY A 139 20.94 -8.13 0.48
N THR A 140 20.61 -7.18 1.34
CA THR A 140 20.17 -7.47 2.71
C THR A 140 18.88 -8.29 2.66
N SER A 141 18.78 -9.31 3.52
CA SER A 141 17.54 -10.10 3.60
C SER A 141 16.33 -9.22 3.97
N GLU A 142 15.15 -9.58 3.47
CA GLU A 142 13.91 -8.85 3.73
C GLU A 142 13.68 -8.65 5.23
N LYS A 143 13.84 -9.72 6.02
CA LYS A 143 13.66 -9.69 7.47
C LYS A 143 14.60 -8.70 8.18
N GLU A 144 15.85 -8.63 7.74
CA GLU A 144 16.82 -7.67 8.31
C GLU A 144 16.51 -6.24 7.82
N ALA A 145 16.14 -6.07 6.57
CA ALA A 145 15.79 -4.76 6.04
C ALA A 145 14.55 -4.16 6.73
N GLN A 146 13.56 -4.98 7.08
CA GLN A 146 12.36 -4.53 7.81
C GLN A 146 12.69 -3.89 9.16
N LYS A 147 13.78 -4.29 9.83
CA LYS A 147 14.24 -3.64 11.07
C LYS A 147 14.49 -2.14 10.90
N LEU A 148 14.85 -1.72 9.69
CA LEU A 148 15.04 -0.29 9.36
C LEU A 148 13.69 0.46 9.30
N LEU A 149 12.60 -0.21 8.92
CA LEU A 149 11.26 0.36 8.99
C LEU A 149 10.75 0.42 10.42
N LEU A 150 11.07 -0.59 11.23
CA LEU A 150 10.74 -0.60 12.66
C LEU A 150 11.49 0.50 13.42
N ASP A 151 12.75 0.73 13.12
CA ASP A 151 13.59 1.78 13.75
C ASP A 151 13.53 1.69 15.29
N GLY A 152 13.74 0.48 15.82
CA GLY A 152 13.72 0.19 17.26
C GLY A 152 12.34 -0.03 17.87
N ARG A 153 11.25 0.19 17.15
CA ARG A 153 9.88 -0.15 17.61
C ARG A 153 9.64 -1.66 17.51
N SER A 154 8.80 -2.20 18.38
CA SER A 154 8.19 -3.51 18.15
C SER A 154 7.13 -3.43 17.04
N TYR A 155 6.70 -4.57 16.51
CA TYR A 155 5.59 -4.59 15.55
C TYR A 155 4.28 -4.10 16.17
N GLU A 156 4.05 -4.35 17.45
CA GLU A 156 2.87 -3.89 18.18
C GLU A 156 2.89 -2.36 18.37
N GLU A 157 4.04 -1.77 18.66
CA GLU A 157 4.20 -0.31 18.76
C GLU A 157 3.97 0.36 17.42
N LEU A 158 4.54 -0.20 16.35
CA LEU A 158 4.30 0.30 14.99
C LEU A 158 2.84 0.14 14.57
N ALA A 159 2.19 -0.99 14.88
CA ALA A 159 0.77 -1.21 14.61
C ALA A 159 -0.10 -0.14 15.27
N LYS A 160 0.10 0.12 16.57
CA LYS A 160 -0.61 1.18 17.31
C LYS A 160 -0.40 2.57 16.71
N GLU A 161 0.82 2.86 16.25
CA GLU A 161 1.12 4.14 15.61
C GLU A 161 0.36 4.28 14.28
N ILE A 162 0.36 3.24 13.44
CA ILE A 162 -0.37 3.19 12.17
C ILE A 162 -1.88 3.36 12.42
N GLU A 163 -2.44 2.63 13.37
CA GLU A 163 -3.86 2.75 13.76
C GLU A 163 -4.22 4.17 14.18
N GLN A 164 -3.39 4.79 15.03
CA GLN A 164 -3.62 6.16 15.49
C GLN A 164 -3.57 7.18 14.35
N LYS A 165 -2.60 7.03 13.43
CA LYS A 165 -2.45 7.94 12.28
C LYS A 165 -3.62 7.82 11.32
N TRP A 166 -4.05 6.60 11.00
CA TRP A 166 -5.18 6.37 10.10
C TRP A 166 -6.52 6.74 10.74
N ARG A 167 -6.69 6.52 12.03
CA ARG A 167 -7.90 6.97 12.76
C ARG A 167 -8.10 8.48 12.64
N LYS A 168 -7.02 9.27 12.70
CA LYS A 168 -7.09 10.74 12.46
C LYS A 168 -7.45 11.10 11.02
N ALA A 169 -7.25 10.18 10.09
CA ALA A 169 -7.63 10.31 8.68
C ALA A 169 -8.99 9.68 8.34
N GLY A 170 -9.74 9.21 9.36
CA GLY A 170 -11.08 8.65 9.20
C GLY A 170 -11.12 7.15 8.93
N VAL A 171 -9.99 6.43 9.02
CA VAL A 171 -9.93 4.97 8.82
C VAL A 171 -9.53 4.28 10.11
N LYS A 172 -10.36 3.37 10.60
CA LYS A 172 -10.08 2.55 11.79
C LYS A 172 -9.58 1.18 11.37
N ILE A 173 -8.28 1.01 11.41
CA ILE A 173 -7.63 -0.30 11.26
C ILE A 173 -7.49 -0.89 12.66
N ARG A 174 -7.73 -2.19 12.82
CA ARG A 174 -7.43 -2.95 14.05
C ARG A 174 -6.53 -4.12 13.68
N PHE A 175 -5.26 -4.03 14.02
CA PHE A 175 -4.35 -5.15 13.88
C PHE A 175 -4.62 -6.19 14.98
N ARG A 176 -4.72 -7.47 14.58
CA ARG A 176 -4.84 -8.59 15.54
C ARG A 176 -3.58 -8.66 16.39
N SER A 177 -3.76 -8.89 17.69
CA SER A 177 -2.62 -9.16 18.56
C SER A 177 -1.91 -10.44 18.11
N SER A 178 -0.57 -10.43 18.18
CA SER A 178 0.22 -11.65 18.01
C SER A 178 -0.13 -12.60 19.16
N SER A 179 -0.60 -13.80 18.85
CA SER A 179 -0.91 -14.84 19.84
C SER A 179 0.39 -15.45 20.36
#